data_3ef9a4fae195e426eaf1ef25bd19fa89
#
_entry.id   3ef9a4fae195e426eaf1ef25bd19fa89
#
_cell.length_a   1.000
_cell.length_b   1.000
_cell.length_c   1.000
_cell.angle_alpha   90.00
_cell.angle_beta   90.00
_cell.angle_gamma   90.00
#
_symmetry.space_group_name_H-M   'P 1'
#
loop_
_entity.id
_entity.type
_entity.pdbx_description
1 polymer ?
#
loop_
_entity_poly.entity_id
_entity_poly.type
_entity_poly.pdbx_seq_one_letter_code
_entity_poly.pdbx_strand_id
1 'polypeptide(L)'
;MNIIKHSLVVLGMIAAPAFAAAQVSISIDAGKPGPVINKYVYGQFAENLGTGVYGGLWVGPKSNVPNTRGWRNDVVGALKELHVPLVRWPGGCFADTYHWRDGVGPQDKRPSNVKGGKVDAINAVGTHEFFDLIDMLGADAYVNGNVGTGTVQEMSDWVEYMTADGGSRLARLRAQNGHAKPFKIAYFGIGNEMWGCGGNIKPEYYASLYSNYQTFVRAPEQYRPKIIASGGDISWTDVLSKELKGRTNGISIHQYTIAGATWETKGAALGFKESEWVSTLANTLKMDQIIKDHLAVLDKNDPEKKIGLMVDEWGTWYADADASSSALYQQNSLRDALVAALNFHIFHDHAERVPMTTIAQMVNVLQAMILTDKEKMVLTPTYYTFQMYVPFQDARSLPLAIKDNTSYTLGATTIPGVSASAALAKDGKVYLALVNTDPHQAVDVAVNVAGTKVKGAAGKVLTSAEMDAHNTFENPQVIKPAPFSARVAGGKLSIKVPAKAVMVVALEE
;
A
#
# COMPACT_ATOMS: atom_id res chain seq x y z
N MET A 1 38.77 81.88 16.80
CA MET A 1 39.55 80.77 16.24
C MET A 1 39.03 79.48 16.91
N ASN A 2 37.97 78.85 16.29
CA ASN A 2 37.29 77.66 16.87
C ASN A 2 37.80 76.46 16.16
N ILE A 3 38.44 75.56 16.90
CA ILE A 3 38.90 74.23 16.39
C ILE A 3 37.77 73.21 16.59
N ILE A 4 37.17 72.73 15.49
CA ILE A 4 36.17 71.61 15.51
C ILE A 4 36.95 70.33 15.50
N LYS A 5 36.83 69.54 16.59
CA LYS A 5 37.33 68.15 16.65
C LYS A 5 36.31 67.21 16.01
N HIS A 6 36.70 66.58 14.94
CA HIS A 6 35.90 65.44 14.32
C HIS A 6 36.27 64.17 15.04
N SER A 7 35.27 63.56 15.72
CA SER A 7 35.39 62.19 16.26
C SER A 7 34.94 61.18 15.20
N LEU A 8 35.84 60.33 14.78
CA LEU A 8 35.58 59.22 13.92
C LEU A 8 34.99 58.11 14.78
N VAL A 9 33.71 57.75 14.55
CA VAL A 9 33.08 56.55 15.13
C VAL A 9 33.32 55.35 14.17
N VAL A 10 34.20 54.46 14.55
CA VAL A 10 34.40 53.19 13.84
C VAL A 10 33.30 52.20 14.29
N LEU A 11 32.30 51.93 13.45
CA LEU A 11 31.33 50.88 13.65
C LEU A 11 31.99 49.54 13.32
N GLY A 12 32.37 48.78 14.33
CA GLY A 12 32.82 47.41 14.17
C GLY A 12 31.62 46.50 13.85
N MET A 13 31.52 45.99 12.61
CA MET A 13 30.59 44.90 12.29
C MET A 13 31.07 43.62 12.97
N ILE A 14 30.37 43.21 14.01
CA ILE A 14 30.51 41.85 14.58
C ILE A 14 29.80 40.89 13.64
N ALA A 15 30.54 40.17 12.80
CA ALA A 15 30.03 39.05 12.06
C ALA A 15 29.71 37.92 13.06
N ALA A 16 28.42 37.66 13.31
CA ALA A 16 28.01 36.50 14.05
C ALA A 16 28.41 35.23 13.25
N PRO A 17 29.04 34.23 13.89
CA PRO A 17 29.32 32.99 13.21
C PRO A 17 27.99 32.36 12.77
N ALA A 18 27.78 32.21 11.46
CA ALA A 18 26.72 31.36 10.93
C ALA A 18 27.05 29.93 11.35
N PHE A 19 26.38 29.40 12.35
CA PHE A 19 26.38 27.97 12.60
C PHE A 19 25.78 27.33 11.36
N ALA A 20 26.62 26.69 10.55
CA ALA A 20 26.13 25.81 9.50
C ALA A 20 25.26 24.72 10.20
N ALA A 21 23.97 24.72 9.95
CA ALA A 21 23.11 23.67 10.43
C ALA A 21 23.73 22.32 9.97
N ALA A 22 23.77 21.33 10.86
CA ALA A 22 24.31 20.03 10.52
C ALA A 22 23.52 19.48 9.31
N GLN A 23 24.24 19.20 8.22
CA GLN A 23 23.64 18.69 7.00
C GLN A 23 23.32 17.21 7.19
N VAL A 24 22.04 16.81 6.98
CA VAL A 24 21.65 15.39 6.99
C VAL A 24 22.53 14.61 6.03
N SER A 25 23.11 13.50 6.47
CA SER A 25 24.00 12.69 5.65
C SER A 25 23.43 11.28 5.50
N ILE A 26 23.30 10.82 4.26
CA ILE A 26 22.87 9.46 3.91
C ILE A 26 24.07 8.71 3.33
N SER A 27 24.33 7.54 3.89
CA SER A 27 25.34 6.60 3.38
C SER A 27 24.66 5.34 2.88
N ILE A 28 24.92 4.95 1.62
CA ILE A 28 24.35 3.77 0.97
C ILE A 28 25.51 2.82 0.64
N ASP A 29 25.38 1.53 0.93
CA ASP A 29 26.34 0.50 0.51
C ASP A 29 25.80 -0.28 -0.70
N ALA A 30 26.11 0.19 -1.91
CA ALA A 30 25.69 -0.46 -3.16
C ALA A 30 26.42 -1.79 -3.42
N GLY A 31 27.53 -2.05 -2.72
CA GLY A 31 28.30 -3.31 -2.82
C GLY A 31 27.69 -4.47 -2.02
N LYS A 32 26.67 -4.21 -1.18
CA LYS A 32 26.05 -5.22 -0.32
C LYS A 32 24.52 -5.28 -0.47
N PRO A 33 24.00 -5.71 -1.64
CA PRO A 33 22.55 -5.82 -1.83
C PRO A 33 21.92 -6.79 -0.83
N GLY A 34 20.88 -6.32 -0.15
CA GLY A 34 20.07 -7.06 0.82
C GLY A 34 18.98 -7.93 0.18
N PRO A 35 17.89 -8.23 0.92
CA PRO A 35 16.74 -8.96 0.43
C PRO A 35 16.08 -8.28 -0.78
N VAL A 36 15.35 -9.08 -1.57
CA VAL A 36 14.49 -8.55 -2.64
C VAL A 36 13.24 -7.91 -2.03
N ILE A 37 12.98 -6.67 -2.40
CA ILE A 37 11.70 -6.00 -2.16
C ILE A 37 10.71 -6.63 -3.13
N ASN A 38 9.92 -7.60 -2.65
CA ASN A 38 8.98 -8.30 -3.51
C ASN A 38 7.99 -7.32 -4.15
N LYS A 39 7.74 -7.44 -5.46
CA LYS A 39 6.78 -6.58 -6.16
C LYS A 39 5.42 -6.51 -5.45
N TYR A 40 4.99 -7.57 -4.78
CA TYR A 40 3.71 -7.63 -4.08
C TYR A 40 3.60 -6.73 -2.83
N VAL A 41 4.69 -6.09 -2.40
CA VAL A 41 4.63 -4.97 -1.44
C VAL A 41 3.80 -3.79 -1.99
N TYR A 42 3.64 -3.70 -3.32
CA TYR A 42 2.85 -2.68 -4.01
C TYR A 42 1.46 -3.19 -4.45
N GLY A 43 0.97 -4.24 -3.79
CA GLY A 43 -0.33 -4.83 -4.05
C GLY A 43 -1.49 -3.88 -3.77
N GLN A 44 -2.61 -4.17 -4.39
CA GLN A 44 -3.84 -3.38 -4.31
C GLN A 44 -4.98 -4.21 -3.77
N PHE A 45 -5.94 -3.56 -3.11
CA PHE A 45 -7.12 -4.21 -2.58
C PHE A 45 -8.38 -3.68 -3.26
N ALA A 46 -9.21 -4.59 -3.74
CA ALA A 46 -10.51 -4.31 -4.35
C ALA A 46 -11.60 -5.08 -3.61
N GLU A 47 -12.45 -4.39 -2.90
CA GLU A 47 -13.56 -4.96 -2.16
C GLU A 47 -14.89 -4.50 -2.74
N ASN A 48 -15.90 -5.37 -2.73
CA ASN A 48 -17.26 -4.97 -3.03
C ASN A 48 -17.84 -4.16 -1.85
N LEU A 49 -17.39 -2.93 -1.75
CA LEU A 49 -17.73 -1.97 -0.70
C LEU A 49 -17.92 -0.58 -1.30
N GLY A 50 -19.02 0.10 -0.97
CA GLY A 50 -19.33 1.42 -1.52
C GLY A 50 -19.26 1.42 -3.04
N THR A 51 -18.50 2.36 -3.58
CA THR A 51 -18.24 2.47 -5.03
C THR A 51 -16.83 1.97 -5.42
N GLY A 52 -16.20 1.11 -4.62
CA GLY A 52 -14.88 0.57 -4.92
C GLY A 52 -14.88 -0.29 -6.19
N VAL A 53 -15.75 -1.29 -6.25
CA VAL A 53 -15.92 -2.11 -7.45
C VAL A 53 -16.97 -1.51 -8.37
N TYR A 54 -18.24 -1.48 -7.94
CA TYR A 54 -19.33 -1.00 -8.79
C TYR A 54 -19.38 0.54 -8.82
N GLY A 55 -19.29 1.13 -10.03
CA GLY A 55 -19.17 2.57 -10.25
C GLY A 55 -17.72 3.08 -10.24
N GLY A 56 -16.84 2.42 -9.51
CA GLY A 56 -15.41 2.73 -9.45
C GLY A 56 -14.61 2.00 -10.52
N LEU A 57 -14.33 0.72 -10.31
CA LEU A 57 -13.62 -0.13 -11.27
C LEU A 57 -14.53 -0.59 -12.42
N TRP A 58 -15.75 -1.01 -12.08
CA TRP A 58 -16.70 -1.64 -12.97
C TRP A 58 -17.95 -0.76 -13.16
N VAL A 59 -18.27 -0.49 -14.42
CA VAL A 59 -19.48 0.27 -14.79
C VAL A 59 -20.49 -0.55 -15.61
N GLY A 60 -20.10 -1.77 -15.97
CA GLY A 60 -20.89 -2.65 -16.83
C GLY A 60 -20.68 -2.39 -18.32
N PRO A 61 -20.82 -3.45 -19.16
CA PRO A 61 -20.52 -3.37 -20.60
C PRO A 61 -21.45 -2.47 -21.40
N LYS A 62 -22.62 -2.12 -20.85
CA LYS A 62 -23.62 -1.25 -21.47
C LYS A 62 -23.54 0.20 -21.01
N SER A 63 -22.56 0.55 -20.14
CA SER A 63 -22.37 1.91 -19.66
C SER A 63 -21.92 2.85 -20.76
N ASN A 64 -22.35 4.12 -20.68
CA ASN A 64 -21.82 5.19 -21.53
C ASN A 64 -20.41 5.62 -21.14
N VAL A 65 -19.93 5.27 -19.94
CA VAL A 65 -18.53 5.46 -19.53
C VAL A 65 -17.67 4.54 -20.39
N PRO A 66 -16.59 5.05 -21.05
CA PRO A 66 -15.71 4.23 -21.86
C PRO A 66 -15.18 3.03 -21.08
N ASN A 67 -15.49 1.81 -21.56
CA ASN A 67 -15.16 0.60 -20.87
C ASN A 67 -14.78 -0.54 -21.83
N THR A 68 -14.05 -1.51 -21.31
CA THR A 68 -13.76 -2.77 -21.98
C THR A 68 -14.36 -3.89 -21.17
N ARG A 69 -15.40 -4.52 -21.70
CA ARG A 69 -16.15 -5.60 -21.01
C ARG A 69 -16.71 -5.23 -19.64
N GLY A 70 -16.96 -3.92 -19.41
CA GLY A 70 -17.49 -3.35 -18.18
C GLY A 70 -16.43 -2.69 -17.28
N TRP A 71 -15.15 -2.97 -17.48
CA TRP A 71 -14.04 -2.34 -16.75
C TRP A 71 -13.74 -0.96 -17.35
N ARG A 72 -13.64 0.08 -16.52
CA ARG A 72 -13.37 1.44 -16.94
C ARG A 72 -12.00 1.55 -17.61
N ASN A 73 -11.96 2.06 -18.84
CA ASN A 73 -10.71 2.16 -19.59
C ASN A 73 -9.71 3.16 -18.99
N ASP A 74 -10.20 4.27 -18.44
CA ASP A 74 -9.39 5.28 -17.77
C ASP A 74 -8.73 4.73 -16.50
N VAL A 75 -9.51 4.06 -15.65
CA VAL A 75 -9.03 3.44 -14.42
C VAL A 75 -8.02 2.33 -14.70
N VAL A 76 -8.37 1.42 -15.63
CA VAL A 76 -7.44 0.33 -16.03
C VAL A 76 -6.16 0.89 -16.63
N GLY A 77 -6.24 1.95 -17.44
CA GLY A 77 -5.07 2.64 -17.98
C GLY A 77 -4.15 3.18 -16.89
N ALA A 78 -4.71 3.89 -15.92
CA ALA A 78 -3.95 4.43 -14.79
C ALA A 78 -3.31 3.32 -13.93
N LEU A 79 -4.04 2.24 -13.65
CA LEU A 79 -3.50 1.11 -12.88
C LEU A 79 -2.38 0.36 -13.61
N LYS A 80 -2.42 0.29 -14.94
CA LYS A 80 -1.32 -0.25 -15.75
C LYS A 80 -0.03 0.56 -15.60
N GLU A 81 -0.13 1.88 -15.53
CA GLU A 81 1.04 2.75 -15.31
C GLU A 81 1.69 2.54 -13.94
N LEU A 82 0.95 2.06 -12.94
CA LEU A 82 1.46 1.67 -11.65
C LEU A 82 2.15 0.30 -11.68
N HIS A 83 2.06 -0.45 -12.79
CA HIS A 83 2.50 -1.84 -12.86
C HIS A 83 1.94 -2.65 -11.68
N VAL A 84 0.61 -2.51 -11.40
CA VAL A 84 -0.04 -3.17 -10.26
C VAL A 84 0.31 -4.65 -10.26
N PRO A 85 1.05 -5.15 -9.25
CA PRO A 85 1.58 -6.51 -9.31
C PRO A 85 0.63 -7.57 -8.76
N LEU A 86 -0.32 -7.16 -7.92
CA LEU A 86 -1.23 -8.04 -7.18
C LEU A 86 -2.52 -7.32 -6.87
N VAL A 87 -3.67 -8.00 -7.03
CA VAL A 87 -4.97 -7.50 -6.59
C VAL A 87 -5.61 -8.51 -5.64
N ARG A 88 -5.95 -8.08 -4.43
CA ARG A 88 -6.74 -8.83 -3.45
C ARG A 88 -8.24 -8.60 -3.70
N TRP A 89 -9.03 -9.67 -3.80
CA TRP A 89 -10.47 -9.67 -4.09
C TRP A 89 -11.13 -10.95 -3.54
N PRO A 90 -12.43 -11.05 -3.22
CA PRO A 90 -13.51 -10.08 -3.45
C PRO A 90 -13.67 -9.04 -2.35
N GLY A 91 -12.88 -9.11 -1.28
CA GLY A 91 -12.96 -8.18 -0.18
C GLY A 91 -12.22 -8.61 1.06
N GLY A 92 -12.37 -7.78 2.08
CA GLY A 92 -12.14 -8.04 3.48
C GLY A 92 -13.41 -8.65 4.09
N CYS A 93 -14.19 -7.84 4.84
CA CYS A 93 -15.44 -8.31 5.46
C CYS A 93 -16.45 -8.88 4.45
N PHE A 94 -16.47 -8.35 3.22
CA PHE A 94 -17.35 -8.88 2.18
C PHE A 94 -17.01 -10.32 1.81
N ALA A 95 -15.75 -10.74 1.86
CA ALA A 95 -15.34 -12.09 1.49
C ALA A 95 -16.04 -13.17 2.32
N ASP A 96 -16.26 -12.93 3.61
CA ASP A 96 -16.86 -13.88 4.54
C ASP A 96 -18.40 -14.00 4.42
N THR A 97 -18.98 -13.26 3.48
CA THR A 97 -20.39 -13.36 3.07
C THR A 97 -20.56 -13.62 1.58
N TYR A 98 -19.47 -13.75 0.82
CA TYR A 98 -19.51 -13.94 -0.62
C TYR A 98 -19.62 -15.40 -1.00
N HIS A 99 -20.69 -15.75 -1.72
CA HIS A 99 -20.91 -17.07 -2.31
C HIS A 99 -20.48 -17.06 -3.78
N TRP A 100 -19.35 -17.65 -4.10
CA TRP A 100 -18.72 -17.57 -5.43
C TRP A 100 -19.59 -18.04 -6.59
N ARG A 101 -20.52 -18.99 -6.34
CA ARG A 101 -21.44 -19.50 -7.36
C ARG A 101 -22.41 -18.44 -7.84
N ASP A 102 -22.75 -17.46 -6.99
CA ASP A 102 -23.61 -16.34 -7.35
C ASP A 102 -22.95 -15.42 -8.38
N GLY A 103 -21.62 -15.41 -8.44
CA GLY A 103 -20.81 -14.59 -9.36
C GLY A 103 -20.38 -15.34 -10.64
N VAL A 104 -20.93 -16.51 -10.99
CA VAL A 104 -20.57 -17.24 -12.21
C VAL A 104 -21.79 -17.55 -13.08
N GLY A 105 -21.54 -17.84 -14.36
CA GLY A 105 -22.62 -18.03 -15.35
C GLY A 105 -23.14 -16.70 -15.94
N PRO A 106 -24.24 -16.73 -16.71
CA PRO A 106 -24.81 -15.54 -17.38
C PRO A 106 -25.15 -14.45 -16.36
N GLN A 107 -24.67 -13.23 -16.57
CA GLN A 107 -24.83 -12.10 -15.62
C GLN A 107 -26.30 -11.77 -15.32
N ASP A 108 -27.17 -11.87 -16.32
CA ASP A 108 -28.63 -11.61 -16.20
C ASP A 108 -29.37 -12.64 -15.35
N LYS A 109 -28.73 -13.76 -15.03
CA LYS A 109 -29.29 -14.85 -14.20
C LYS A 109 -28.65 -14.91 -12.80
N ARG A 110 -27.67 -14.07 -12.52
CA ARG A 110 -27.01 -14.07 -11.21
C ARG A 110 -27.94 -13.47 -10.15
N PRO A 111 -28.01 -14.07 -8.95
CA PRO A 111 -28.84 -13.52 -7.87
C PRO A 111 -28.26 -12.20 -7.36
N SER A 112 -29.13 -11.40 -6.78
CA SER A 112 -28.71 -10.24 -5.97
C SER A 112 -28.70 -10.65 -4.50
N ASN A 113 -27.68 -10.23 -3.78
CA ASN A 113 -27.55 -10.53 -2.36
C ASN A 113 -28.14 -9.42 -1.50
N VAL A 114 -28.56 -9.77 -0.27
CA VAL A 114 -29.09 -8.83 0.70
C VAL A 114 -28.04 -8.58 1.78
N LYS A 115 -27.69 -7.32 2.00
CA LYS A 115 -26.83 -6.89 3.10
C LYS A 115 -27.59 -5.87 3.96
N GLY A 116 -27.65 -6.12 5.27
CA GLY A 116 -28.36 -5.21 6.19
C GLY A 116 -29.83 -4.98 5.84
N GLY A 117 -30.54 -5.97 5.27
CA GLY A 117 -31.96 -5.88 4.89
C GLY A 117 -32.21 -5.14 3.57
N LYS A 118 -31.17 -4.70 2.85
CA LYS A 118 -31.28 -4.06 1.53
C LYS A 118 -30.67 -4.96 0.46
N VAL A 119 -31.27 -4.97 -0.74
CA VAL A 119 -30.66 -5.60 -1.92
C VAL A 119 -29.44 -4.75 -2.31
N ASP A 120 -28.23 -5.27 -2.08
CA ASP A 120 -27.00 -4.49 -2.14
C ASP A 120 -26.02 -4.97 -3.21
N ALA A 121 -25.99 -6.22 -3.56
CA ALA A 121 -24.98 -6.71 -4.48
C ALA A 121 -25.61 -7.36 -5.72
N ILE A 122 -25.36 -6.75 -6.85
CA ILE A 122 -25.52 -7.36 -8.16
C ILE A 122 -24.23 -8.14 -8.43
N ASN A 123 -24.20 -9.44 -8.29
CA ASN A 123 -23.02 -10.29 -8.54
C ASN A 123 -22.51 -10.23 -10.00
N ALA A 124 -22.51 -9.04 -10.60
CA ALA A 124 -22.05 -8.83 -11.99
C ALA A 124 -20.54 -9.04 -12.13
N VAL A 125 -19.77 -8.69 -11.10
CA VAL A 125 -18.34 -9.00 -11.01
C VAL A 125 -18.17 -10.25 -10.17
N GLY A 126 -17.76 -11.33 -10.81
CA GLY A 126 -17.44 -12.59 -10.16
C GLY A 126 -16.08 -13.10 -10.61
N THR A 127 -15.87 -14.41 -10.49
CA THR A 127 -14.56 -15.04 -10.77
C THR A 127 -14.04 -14.68 -12.17
N HIS A 128 -14.85 -14.78 -13.19
CA HIS A 128 -14.41 -14.54 -14.58
C HIS A 128 -14.08 -13.08 -14.83
N GLU A 129 -14.92 -12.17 -14.36
CA GLU A 129 -14.70 -10.74 -14.51
C GLU A 129 -13.44 -10.31 -13.73
N PHE A 130 -13.24 -10.82 -12.51
CA PHE A 130 -12.04 -10.52 -11.75
C PHE A 130 -10.77 -10.97 -12.47
N PHE A 131 -10.71 -12.22 -12.97
CA PHE A 131 -9.53 -12.68 -13.72
C PHE A 131 -9.37 -11.96 -15.07
N ASP A 132 -10.45 -11.46 -15.68
CA ASP A 132 -10.37 -10.58 -16.83
C ASP A 132 -9.66 -9.24 -16.48
N LEU A 133 -9.97 -8.65 -15.32
CA LEU A 133 -9.23 -7.49 -14.82
C LEU A 133 -7.75 -7.82 -14.56
N ILE A 134 -7.45 -8.96 -13.93
CA ILE A 134 -6.08 -9.44 -13.68
C ILE A 134 -5.29 -9.54 -14.99
N ASP A 135 -5.87 -10.16 -16.01
CA ASP A 135 -5.25 -10.27 -17.34
C ASP A 135 -5.04 -8.88 -18.00
N MET A 136 -6.04 -7.99 -17.89
CA MET A 136 -5.93 -6.62 -18.41
C MET A 136 -4.82 -5.83 -17.74
N LEU A 137 -4.59 -6.01 -16.43
CA LEU A 137 -3.54 -5.32 -15.69
C LEU A 137 -2.17 -5.98 -15.84
N GLY A 138 -2.11 -7.26 -16.20
CA GLY A 138 -0.90 -8.08 -16.13
C GLY A 138 -0.49 -8.34 -14.68
N ALA A 139 -1.44 -8.36 -13.76
CA ALA A 139 -1.26 -8.57 -12.34
C ALA A 139 -1.38 -10.04 -11.95
N ASP A 140 -1.05 -10.35 -10.70
CA ASP A 140 -1.34 -11.64 -10.08
C ASP A 140 -2.56 -11.52 -9.15
N ALA A 141 -3.28 -12.64 -8.92
CA ALA A 141 -4.50 -12.66 -8.12
C ALA A 141 -4.22 -13.09 -6.67
N TYR A 142 -4.80 -12.37 -5.71
CA TYR A 142 -5.00 -12.81 -4.34
C TYR A 142 -6.51 -12.94 -4.10
N VAL A 143 -6.98 -14.18 -3.99
CA VAL A 143 -8.41 -14.48 -3.79
C VAL A 143 -8.66 -14.79 -2.32
N ASN A 144 -9.69 -14.18 -1.73
CA ASN A 144 -10.06 -14.37 -0.32
C ASN A 144 -11.31 -15.26 -0.22
N GLY A 145 -11.22 -16.37 0.53
CA GLY A 145 -12.29 -17.36 0.67
C GLY A 145 -13.19 -17.09 1.86
N ASN A 146 -14.46 -17.47 1.74
CA ASN A 146 -15.52 -17.29 2.73
C ASN A 146 -15.45 -18.36 3.82
N VAL A 147 -15.11 -17.95 5.05
CA VAL A 147 -15.15 -18.79 6.26
C VAL A 147 -16.36 -18.45 7.14
N GLY A 148 -16.88 -17.22 7.02
CA GLY A 148 -17.96 -16.71 7.86
C GLY A 148 -19.30 -17.43 7.60
N THR A 149 -19.79 -17.40 6.37
CA THR A 149 -21.09 -18.02 5.98
C THR A 149 -20.92 -19.18 5.00
N GLY A 150 -19.71 -19.39 4.46
CA GLY A 150 -19.38 -20.45 3.53
C GLY A 150 -19.18 -21.80 4.21
N THR A 151 -18.99 -22.81 3.38
CA THR A 151 -18.68 -24.18 3.84
C THR A 151 -17.32 -24.63 3.29
N VAL A 152 -16.71 -25.62 3.94
CA VAL A 152 -15.47 -26.27 3.45
C VAL A 152 -15.65 -26.77 2.02
N GLN A 153 -16.81 -27.39 1.71
CA GLN A 153 -17.11 -27.87 0.36
C GLN A 153 -17.17 -26.74 -0.65
N GLU A 154 -17.81 -25.63 -0.29
CA GLU A 154 -17.94 -24.46 -1.18
C GLU A 154 -16.58 -23.88 -1.52
N MET A 155 -15.70 -23.69 -0.53
CA MET A 155 -14.35 -23.19 -0.75
C MET A 155 -13.50 -24.17 -1.57
N SER A 156 -13.57 -25.46 -1.27
CA SER A 156 -12.91 -26.51 -2.05
C SER A 156 -13.37 -26.50 -3.51
N ASP A 157 -14.68 -26.42 -3.74
CA ASP A 157 -15.27 -26.33 -5.07
C ASP A 157 -14.80 -25.06 -5.82
N TRP A 158 -14.66 -23.94 -5.14
CA TRP A 158 -14.20 -22.71 -5.78
C TRP A 158 -12.73 -22.80 -6.22
N VAL A 159 -11.86 -23.35 -5.36
CA VAL A 159 -10.46 -23.58 -5.73
C VAL A 159 -10.35 -24.58 -6.86
N GLU A 160 -11.12 -25.67 -6.84
CA GLU A 160 -11.20 -26.64 -7.97
C GLU A 160 -11.69 -25.94 -9.25
N TYR A 161 -12.77 -25.15 -9.17
CA TYR A 161 -13.30 -24.40 -10.31
C TYR A 161 -12.24 -23.50 -10.95
N MET A 162 -11.45 -22.81 -10.13
CA MET A 162 -10.42 -21.91 -10.64
C MET A 162 -9.18 -22.65 -11.18
N THR A 163 -8.76 -23.74 -10.53
CA THR A 163 -7.41 -24.29 -10.73
C THR A 163 -7.36 -25.68 -11.38
N ALA A 164 -8.48 -26.44 -11.40
CA ALA A 164 -8.44 -27.77 -11.97
C ALA A 164 -8.17 -27.75 -13.48
N ASP A 165 -7.28 -28.66 -13.91
CA ASP A 165 -6.93 -28.85 -15.31
C ASP A 165 -7.72 -29.98 -15.90
N GLY A 166 -8.63 -29.65 -16.82
CA GLY A 166 -9.43 -30.60 -17.60
C GLY A 166 -10.33 -31.55 -16.77
N GLY A 167 -11.15 -32.36 -17.42
CA GLY A 167 -11.80 -33.58 -16.90
C GLY A 167 -12.78 -33.49 -15.72
N SER A 168 -12.57 -32.62 -14.73
CA SER A 168 -13.46 -32.49 -13.58
C SER A 168 -14.77 -31.78 -13.93
N ARG A 169 -15.80 -31.98 -13.10
CA ARG A 169 -17.11 -31.33 -13.29
C ARG A 169 -16.99 -29.82 -13.24
N LEU A 170 -16.19 -29.27 -12.31
CA LEU A 170 -16.04 -27.86 -12.13
C LEU A 170 -15.10 -27.21 -13.18
N ALA A 171 -14.08 -27.94 -13.66
CA ALA A 171 -13.28 -27.50 -14.81
C ALA A 171 -14.13 -27.41 -16.09
N ARG A 172 -15.03 -28.37 -16.33
CA ARG A 172 -15.98 -28.28 -17.44
C ARG A 172 -16.97 -27.14 -17.30
N LEU A 173 -17.46 -26.87 -16.08
CA LEU A 173 -18.33 -25.73 -15.81
C LEU A 173 -17.60 -24.39 -16.07
N ARG A 174 -16.33 -24.26 -15.66
CA ARG A 174 -15.50 -23.08 -15.99
C ARG A 174 -15.38 -22.91 -17.51
N ALA A 175 -15.12 -23.99 -18.24
CA ALA A 175 -15.04 -23.96 -19.70
C ALA A 175 -16.35 -23.54 -20.35
N GLN A 176 -17.48 -24.08 -19.86
CA GLN A 176 -18.83 -23.69 -20.32
C GLN A 176 -19.12 -22.21 -20.06
N ASN A 177 -18.59 -21.65 -18.98
CA ASN A 177 -18.66 -20.23 -18.64
C ASN A 177 -17.64 -19.38 -19.41
N GLY A 178 -16.94 -19.94 -20.40
CA GLY A 178 -16.10 -19.20 -21.33
C GLY A 178 -14.59 -19.21 -21.04
N HIS A 179 -14.11 -19.96 -20.01
CA HIS A 179 -12.69 -20.03 -19.70
C HIS A 179 -12.19 -21.48 -19.54
N ALA A 180 -11.62 -22.02 -20.59
CA ALA A 180 -11.20 -23.43 -20.61
C ALA A 180 -9.96 -23.71 -19.75
N LYS A 181 -9.00 -22.79 -19.70
CA LYS A 181 -7.75 -22.95 -18.96
C LYS A 181 -7.93 -22.64 -17.46
N PRO A 182 -7.12 -23.24 -16.58
CA PRO A 182 -7.07 -22.83 -15.18
C PRO A 182 -6.66 -21.36 -15.02
N PHE A 183 -7.19 -20.71 -13.99
CA PHE A 183 -6.72 -19.41 -13.54
C PHE A 183 -5.47 -19.56 -12.66
N LYS A 184 -4.59 -18.56 -12.69
CA LYS A 184 -3.43 -18.49 -11.79
C LYS A 184 -3.78 -17.66 -10.57
N ILE A 185 -3.60 -18.24 -9.39
CA ILE A 185 -3.80 -17.59 -8.10
C ILE A 185 -2.44 -17.54 -7.39
N ALA A 186 -1.94 -16.36 -7.08
CA ALA A 186 -0.69 -16.22 -6.33
C ALA A 186 -0.89 -16.52 -4.84
N TYR A 187 -1.96 -15.97 -4.27
CA TYR A 187 -2.33 -16.15 -2.87
C TYR A 187 -3.82 -16.51 -2.74
N PHE A 188 -4.12 -17.33 -1.73
CA PHE A 188 -5.49 -17.64 -1.34
C PHE A 188 -5.64 -17.47 0.16
N GLY A 189 -6.49 -16.54 0.58
CA GLY A 189 -6.82 -16.27 1.98
C GLY A 189 -7.94 -17.18 2.47
N ILE A 190 -7.82 -17.68 3.67
CA ILE A 190 -8.87 -18.44 4.36
C ILE A 190 -9.48 -17.54 5.43
N GLY A 191 -10.57 -16.83 5.07
CA GLY A 191 -11.25 -15.87 5.92
C GLY A 191 -10.57 -14.50 5.98
N ASN A 192 -11.24 -13.54 6.60
CA ASN A 192 -10.80 -12.16 6.82
C ASN A 192 -11.24 -11.68 8.20
N GLU A 193 -10.35 -11.01 8.94
CA GLU A 193 -10.67 -10.40 10.25
C GLU A 193 -11.54 -11.29 11.14
N MET A 194 -11.14 -12.54 11.30
CA MET A 194 -11.93 -13.55 12.01
C MET A 194 -12.17 -13.17 13.48
N TRP A 195 -11.35 -12.26 14.02
CA TRP A 195 -11.53 -11.62 15.33
C TRP A 195 -12.66 -10.59 15.36
N GLY A 196 -13.12 -10.13 14.20
CA GLY A 196 -14.12 -9.08 14.00
C GLY A 196 -15.20 -9.52 13.01
N CYS A 197 -15.32 -8.80 11.89
CA CYS A 197 -16.40 -8.99 10.91
C CYS A 197 -16.44 -10.39 10.26
N GLY A 198 -15.33 -11.13 10.26
CA GLY A 198 -15.28 -12.49 9.71
C GLY A 198 -15.89 -13.56 10.62
N GLY A 199 -16.30 -13.21 11.85
CA GLY A 199 -16.93 -14.21 12.72
C GLY A 199 -16.87 -13.94 14.22
N ASN A 200 -16.05 -12.96 14.66
CA ASN A 200 -15.84 -12.61 16.08
C ASN A 200 -15.47 -13.83 16.94
N ILE A 201 -14.48 -14.61 16.47
CA ILE A 201 -14.05 -15.87 17.07
C ILE A 201 -12.65 -15.75 17.69
N LYS A 202 -12.26 -16.74 18.49
CA LYS A 202 -10.94 -16.79 19.12
C LYS A 202 -9.89 -17.41 18.19
N PRO A 203 -8.59 -17.08 18.35
CA PRO A 203 -7.53 -17.57 17.46
C PRO A 203 -7.38 -19.10 17.50
N GLU A 204 -7.57 -19.78 18.65
CA GLU A 204 -7.48 -21.24 18.74
C GLU A 204 -8.59 -21.94 17.96
N TYR A 205 -9.80 -21.38 18.01
CA TYR A 205 -10.93 -21.90 17.23
C TYR A 205 -10.71 -21.67 15.75
N TYR A 206 -10.22 -20.47 15.37
CA TYR A 206 -9.88 -20.18 13.99
C TYR A 206 -8.76 -21.08 13.46
N ALA A 207 -7.72 -21.37 14.25
CA ALA A 207 -6.65 -22.28 13.85
C ALA A 207 -7.18 -23.69 13.50
N SER A 208 -8.12 -24.20 14.32
CA SER A 208 -8.81 -25.47 14.05
C SER A 208 -9.66 -25.41 12.80
N LEU A 209 -10.43 -24.33 12.63
CA LEU A 209 -11.28 -24.09 11.48
C LEU A 209 -10.46 -23.93 10.18
N TYR A 210 -9.39 -23.12 10.23
CA TYR A 210 -8.43 -22.97 9.13
C TYR A 210 -7.86 -24.32 8.69
N SER A 211 -7.41 -25.14 9.65
CA SER A 211 -6.84 -26.46 9.36
C SER A 211 -7.83 -27.36 8.64
N ASN A 212 -9.12 -27.27 9.00
CA ASN A 212 -10.18 -28.01 8.31
C ASN A 212 -10.33 -27.51 6.86
N TYR A 213 -10.50 -26.21 6.64
CA TYR A 213 -10.62 -25.63 5.29
C TYR A 213 -9.38 -25.94 4.44
N GLN A 214 -8.18 -25.65 4.96
CA GLN A 214 -6.92 -25.85 4.25
C GLN A 214 -6.69 -27.30 3.79
N THR A 215 -7.18 -28.28 4.57
CA THR A 215 -7.08 -29.69 4.22
C THR A 215 -7.79 -30.01 2.89
N PHE A 216 -8.86 -29.31 2.57
CA PHE A 216 -9.67 -29.53 1.37
C PHE A 216 -9.43 -28.48 0.27
N VAL A 217 -8.73 -27.39 0.55
CA VAL A 217 -8.26 -26.43 -0.46
C VAL A 217 -7.10 -27.06 -1.23
N ARG A 218 -7.41 -27.77 -2.32
CA ARG A 218 -6.45 -28.50 -3.12
C ARG A 218 -6.44 -28.01 -4.55
N ALA A 219 -5.25 -27.74 -5.06
CA ALA A 219 -4.99 -27.35 -6.44
C ALA A 219 -3.89 -28.25 -7.03
N PRO A 220 -3.87 -28.47 -8.35
CA PRO A 220 -2.71 -29.06 -9.03
C PRO A 220 -1.43 -28.29 -8.67
N GLU A 221 -0.31 -28.97 -8.59
CA GLU A 221 0.94 -28.38 -8.08
C GLU A 221 1.34 -27.09 -8.82
N GLN A 222 1.23 -27.08 -10.15
CA GLN A 222 1.55 -25.93 -10.99
C GLN A 222 0.59 -24.72 -10.83
N TYR A 223 -0.56 -24.91 -10.19
CA TYR A 223 -1.58 -23.88 -9.91
C TYR A 223 -1.82 -23.66 -8.42
N ARG A 224 -0.99 -24.27 -7.55
CA ARG A 224 -1.16 -24.20 -6.11
C ARG A 224 -0.84 -22.79 -5.59
N PRO A 225 -1.83 -22.07 -5.02
CA PRO A 225 -1.57 -20.78 -4.43
C PRO A 225 -0.82 -20.92 -3.10
N LYS A 226 -0.15 -19.85 -2.68
CA LYS A 226 0.26 -19.70 -1.29
C LYS A 226 -0.96 -19.41 -0.43
N ILE A 227 -1.10 -20.15 0.68
CA ILE A 227 -2.28 -20.03 1.56
C ILE A 227 -1.96 -19.08 2.72
N ILE A 228 -2.88 -18.14 2.97
CA ILE A 228 -2.76 -17.10 3.99
C ILE A 228 -3.81 -17.32 5.07
N ALA A 229 -3.38 -17.26 6.33
CA ALA A 229 -4.27 -17.27 7.48
C ALA A 229 -4.64 -15.83 7.89
N SER A 230 -5.93 -15.61 8.20
CA SER A 230 -6.41 -14.35 8.78
C SER A 230 -5.83 -14.19 10.18
N GLY A 231 -4.92 -13.25 10.36
CA GLY A 231 -4.35 -12.92 11.65
C GLY A 231 -5.10 -11.77 12.34
N GLY A 232 -4.52 -11.28 13.41
CA GLY A 232 -5.06 -10.20 14.22
C GLY A 232 -3.93 -9.53 15.01
N ASP A 233 -4.06 -9.42 16.33
CA ASP A 233 -3.02 -8.91 17.20
C ASP A 233 -1.87 -9.93 17.41
N ILE A 234 -0.92 -9.59 18.28
CA ILE A 234 0.27 -10.43 18.56
C ILE A 234 -0.14 -11.80 19.12
N SER A 235 -1.23 -11.87 19.88
CA SER A 235 -1.73 -13.13 20.45
C SER A 235 -2.22 -14.07 19.34
N TRP A 236 -2.86 -13.54 18.32
CA TRP A 236 -3.24 -14.29 17.11
C TRP A 236 -2.02 -14.83 16.39
N THR A 237 -1.00 -13.99 16.20
CA THR A 237 0.25 -14.43 15.53
C THR A 237 0.93 -15.55 16.33
N ASP A 238 0.95 -15.47 17.67
CA ASP A 238 1.54 -16.51 18.52
C ASP A 238 0.79 -17.85 18.38
N VAL A 239 -0.53 -17.83 18.46
CA VAL A 239 -1.35 -19.04 18.30
C VAL A 239 -1.21 -19.63 16.89
N LEU A 240 -1.42 -18.80 15.87
CA LEU A 240 -1.45 -19.28 14.49
C LEU A 240 -0.10 -19.80 14.00
N SER A 241 1.01 -19.15 14.40
CA SER A 241 2.35 -19.61 14.01
C SER A 241 2.75 -20.95 14.65
N LYS A 242 2.18 -21.29 15.80
CA LYS A 242 2.36 -22.60 16.46
C LYS A 242 1.47 -23.66 15.82
N GLU A 243 0.16 -23.40 15.79
CA GLU A 243 -0.86 -24.37 15.38
C GLU A 243 -0.84 -24.65 13.87
N LEU A 244 -0.46 -23.68 13.04
CA LEU A 244 -0.48 -23.77 11.58
C LEU A 244 0.92 -23.97 10.97
N LYS A 245 1.91 -24.33 11.76
CA LYS A 245 3.27 -24.59 11.28
C LYS A 245 3.28 -25.63 10.16
N GLY A 246 3.87 -25.28 9.02
CA GLY A 246 3.89 -26.13 7.82
C GLY A 246 2.57 -26.21 7.05
N ARG A 247 1.51 -25.51 7.50
CA ARG A 247 0.19 -25.47 6.83
C ARG A 247 -0.14 -24.12 6.21
N THR A 248 0.49 -23.04 6.67
CA THR A 248 0.29 -21.69 6.12
C THR A 248 1.58 -21.14 5.53
N ASN A 249 1.47 -20.28 4.53
CA ASN A 249 2.60 -19.54 3.94
C ASN A 249 2.70 -18.11 4.49
N GLY A 250 1.65 -17.64 5.17
CA GLY A 250 1.65 -16.32 5.77
C GLY A 250 0.50 -16.11 6.75
N ILE A 251 0.70 -15.16 7.64
CA ILE A 251 -0.30 -14.69 8.59
C ILE A 251 -0.53 -13.21 8.26
N SER A 252 -1.81 -12.83 8.07
CA SER A 252 -2.16 -11.45 7.75
C SER A 252 -2.24 -10.59 9.01
N ILE A 253 -1.94 -9.31 8.84
CA ILE A 253 -2.24 -8.25 9.82
C ILE A 253 -2.83 -7.05 9.08
N HIS A 254 -3.72 -6.31 9.77
CA HIS A 254 -4.31 -5.08 9.27
C HIS A 254 -3.89 -3.91 10.16
N GLN A 255 -3.50 -2.81 9.55
CA GLN A 255 -3.11 -1.60 10.26
C GLN A 255 -3.54 -0.34 9.52
N TYR A 256 -4.50 0.34 10.06
CA TYR A 256 -4.94 1.64 9.55
C TYR A 256 -4.32 2.79 10.34
N THR A 257 -3.81 3.78 9.63
CA THR A 257 -3.33 5.04 10.20
C THR A 257 -4.50 6.00 10.39
N ILE A 258 -4.69 6.47 11.60
CA ILE A 258 -5.64 7.52 11.97
C ILE A 258 -4.88 8.74 12.52
N ALA A 259 -5.49 9.93 12.48
CA ALA A 259 -4.85 11.13 13.01
C ALA A 259 -4.86 11.19 14.54
N GLY A 260 -5.90 10.66 15.19
CA GLY A 260 -6.04 10.65 16.64
C GLY A 260 -5.39 9.45 17.32
N ALA A 261 -5.66 9.34 18.63
CA ALA A 261 -5.15 8.25 19.46
C ALA A 261 -6.08 7.02 19.47
N THR A 262 -7.35 7.18 19.16
CA THR A 262 -8.39 6.14 19.21
C THR A 262 -9.26 6.18 17.95
N TRP A 263 -10.03 5.12 17.73
CA TRP A 263 -10.96 5.03 16.60
C TRP A 263 -12.04 6.13 16.59
N GLU A 264 -12.37 6.68 17.74
CA GLU A 264 -13.34 7.79 17.87
C GLU A 264 -12.73 9.13 17.47
N THR A 265 -11.40 9.21 17.37
CA THR A 265 -10.65 10.42 17.05
C THR A 265 -9.86 10.28 15.76
N LYS A 266 -10.47 9.76 14.70
CA LYS A 266 -9.82 9.47 13.42
C LYS A 266 -9.25 10.69 12.71
N GLY A 267 -9.78 11.91 13.00
CA GLY A 267 -9.38 13.16 12.36
C GLY A 267 -10.00 13.34 10.97
N ALA A 268 -9.72 14.50 10.36
CA ALA A 268 -10.28 14.89 9.07
C ALA A 268 -9.38 14.51 7.89
N ALA A 269 -9.98 14.17 6.74
CA ALA A 269 -9.26 13.95 5.49
C ALA A 269 -8.68 15.24 4.93
N LEU A 270 -9.41 16.34 4.99
CA LEU A 270 -9.05 17.68 4.52
C LEU A 270 -9.28 18.73 5.62
N GLY A 271 -8.68 19.92 5.45
CA GLY A 271 -8.83 21.03 6.40
C GLY A 271 -8.29 20.73 7.80
N PHE A 272 -7.48 19.71 7.92
CA PHE A 272 -6.90 19.28 9.19
C PHE A 272 -5.85 20.27 9.70
N LYS A 273 -5.66 20.27 11.02
CA LYS A 273 -4.64 21.10 11.66
C LYS A 273 -3.24 20.46 11.56
N GLU A 274 -2.21 21.28 11.72
CA GLU A 274 -0.82 20.79 11.76
C GLU A 274 -0.58 19.72 12.84
N SER A 275 -1.33 19.77 13.95
CA SER A 275 -1.32 18.71 14.96
C SER A 275 -1.76 17.36 14.42
N GLU A 276 -2.72 17.34 13.48
CA GLU A 276 -3.16 16.10 12.82
C GLU A 276 -2.17 15.67 11.72
N TRP A 277 -1.42 16.59 11.11
CA TRP A 277 -0.29 16.26 10.25
C TRP A 277 0.75 15.43 11.02
N VAL A 278 1.27 16.00 12.11
CA VAL A 278 2.34 15.34 12.87
C VAL A 278 1.89 14.06 13.52
N SER A 279 0.66 14.02 14.07
CA SER A 279 0.14 12.81 14.72
C SER A 279 -0.16 11.69 13.70
N THR A 280 -0.67 12.00 12.50
CA THR A 280 -0.85 11.01 11.44
C THR A 280 0.49 10.38 11.04
N LEU A 281 1.52 11.19 10.80
CA LEU A 281 2.83 10.67 10.44
C LEU A 281 3.48 9.88 11.59
N ALA A 282 3.32 10.33 12.84
CA ALA A 282 3.79 9.59 14.02
C ALA A 282 3.07 8.24 14.15
N ASN A 283 1.76 8.19 13.91
CA ASN A 283 0.98 6.95 13.94
C ASN A 283 1.37 6.01 12.78
N THR A 284 1.69 6.55 11.61
CA THR A 284 2.23 5.76 10.49
C THR A 284 3.54 5.06 10.86
N LEU A 285 4.45 5.76 11.52
CA LEU A 285 5.74 5.20 11.94
C LEU A 285 5.63 4.07 12.96
N LYS A 286 4.49 3.92 13.65
CA LYS A 286 4.23 2.77 14.54
C LYS A 286 4.17 1.43 13.80
N MET A 287 3.93 1.44 12.48
CA MET A 287 3.95 0.23 11.65
C MET A 287 5.27 -0.55 11.82
N ASP A 288 6.40 0.13 11.92
CA ASP A 288 7.71 -0.51 12.15
C ASP A 288 7.74 -1.32 13.45
N GLN A 289 7.25 -0.73 14.55
CA GLN A 289 7.20 -1.45 15.83
C GLN A 289 6.19 -2.60 15.80
N ILE A 290 5.02 -2.39 15.18
CA ILE A 290 4.00 -3.46 15.02
C ILE A 290 4.60 -4.64 14.26
N ILE A 291 5.28 -4.41 13.13
CA ILE A 291 5.94 -5.47 12.37
C ILE A 291 7.00 -6.17 13.24
N LYS A 292 7.86 -5.43 13.94
CA LYS A 292 8.90 -6.00 14.82
C LYS A 292 8.31 -6.90 15.91
N ASP A 293 7.21 -6.49 16.54
CA ASP A 293 6.56 -7.25 17.60
C ASP A 293 5.99 -8.57 17.05
N HIS A 294 5.34 -8.55 15.89
CA HIS A 294 4.86 -9.75 15.21
C HIS A 294 6.02 -10.65 14.76
N LEU A 295 7.09 -10.07 14.22
CA LEU A 295 8.26 -10.83 13.77
C LEU A 295 9.02 -11.48 14.94
N ALA A 296 9.08 -10.85 16.10
CA ALA A 296 9.67 -11.45 17.29
C ALA A 296 8.97 -12.76 17.70
N VAL A 297 7.64 -12.81 17.56
CA VAL A 297 6.84 -14.02 17.77
C VAL A 297 7.08 -15.05 16.67
N LEU A 298 7.05 -14.60 15.41
CA LEU A 298 7.30 -15.48 14.27
C LEU A 298 8.69 -16.11 14.31
N ASP A 299 9.73 -15.34 14.62
CA ASP A 299 11.11 -15.84 14.66
C ASP A 299 11.30 -16.91 15.76
N LYS A 300 10.53 -16.81 16.84
CA LYS A 300 10.50 -17.83 17.90
C LYS A 300 9.81 -19.13 17.45
N ASN A 301 8.67 -19.02 16.78
CA ASN A 301 7.80 -20.16 16.45
C ASN A 301 8.15 -20.78 15.08
N ASP A 302 8.67 -19.98 14.14
CA ASP A 302 9.08 -20.32 12.77
C ASP A 302 10.52 -19.86 12.48
N PRO A 303 11.54 -20.46 13.13
CA PRO A 303 12.94 -20.06 12.97
C PRO A 303 13.47 -20.31 11.54
N GLU A 304 12.78 -21.15 10.76
CA GLU A 304 13.11 -21.40 9.36
C GLU A 304 12.55 -20.31 8.41
N LYS A 305 11.83 -19.32 8.96
CA LYS A 305 11.27 -18.18 8.24
C LYS A 305 10.37 -18.56 7.06
N LYS A 306 9.57 -19.63 7.20
CA LYS A 306 8.64 -20.10 6.17
C LYS A 306 7.32 -19.37 6.13
N ILE A 307 6.93 -18.74 7.27
CA ILE A 307 5.69 -17.99 7.41
C ILE A 307 5.99 -16.50 7.22
N GLY A 308 5.50 -15.90 6.14
CA GLY A 308 5.57 -14.45 5.93
C GLY A 308 4.57 -13.68 6.78
N LEU A 309 4.89 -12.45 7.15
CA LEU A 309 3.93 -11.49 7.70
C LEU A 309 3.33 -10.70 6.53
N MET A 310 2.00 -10.80 6.33
CA MET A 310 1.28 -10.16 5.23
C MET A 310 0.53 -8.95 5.77
N VAL A 311 0.88 -7.75 5.32
CA VAL A 311 0.14 -6.53 5.69
C VAL A 311 -0.91 -6.28 4.61
N ASP A 312 -1.94 -7.13 4.58
CA ASP A 312 -2.89 -7.17 3.47
C ASP A 312 -4.09 -6.23 3.61
N GLU A 313 -4.09 -5.38 4.66
CA GLU A 313 -4.83 -4.12 4.72
C GLU A 313 -4.03 -3.06 5.45
N TRP A 314 -3.76 -1.96 4.76
CA TRP A 314 -3.12 -0.79 5.36
C TRP A 314 -3.53 0.49 4.61
N GLY A 315 -3.38 1.62 5.27
CA GLY A 315 -3.71 2.92 4.70
C GLY A 315 -4.24 3.87 5.76
N THR A 316 -4.78 5.00 5.34
CA THR A 316 -5.41 5.99 6.22
C THR A 316 -6.92 5.77 6.31
N TRP A 317 -7.47 6.04 7.50
CA TRP A 317 -8.91 6.03 7.74
C TRP A 317 -9.30 7.26 8.56
N TYR A 318 -10.04 8.14 7.94
CA TYR A 318 -10.50 9.39 8.57
C TYR A 318 -12.00 9.36 8.86
N ALA A 319 -12.46 10.29 9.71
CA ALA A 319 -13.87 10.40 10.07
C ALA A 319 -14.80 10.68 8.88
N ASP A 320 -14.29 11.34 7.85
CA ASP A 320 -14.98 11.59 6.58
C ASP A 320 -15.45 10.29 5.90
N ALA A 321 -14.66 9.23 5.98
CA ALA A 321 -15.02 7.93 5.42
C ALA A 321 -16.25 7.33 6.09
N ASP A 322 -16.34 7.42 7.42
CA ASP A 322 -17.49 6.91 8.19
C ASP A 322 -18.76 7.72 7.94
N ALA A 323 -18.62 9.02 7.68
CA ALA A 323 -19.73 9.94 7.41
C ALA A 323 -20.22 9.89 5.95
N SER A 324 -19.48 9.23 5.05
CA SER A 324 -19.79 9.19 3.63
C SER A 324 -21.04 8.35 3.32
N SER A 325 -21.87 8.85 2.40
CA SER A 325 -23.01 8.09 1.85
C SER A 325 -22.57 6.91 0.96
N SER A 326 -21.38 6.98 0.35
CA SER A 326 -20.71 5.85 -0.30
C SER A 326 -19.73 5.26 0.71
N ALA A 327 -20.01 4.07 1.21
CA ALA A 327 -19.32 3.47 2.33
C ALA A 327 -17.78 3.63 2.24
N LEU A 328 -17.20 4.24 3.26
CA LEU A 328 -15.77 4.50 3.43
C LEU A 328 -15.11 5.36 2.34
N TYR A 329 -15.86 6.18 1.61
CA TYR A 329 -15.30 7.15 0.67
C TYR A 329 -14.66 8.31 1.45
N GLN A 330 -13.42 8.62 1.14
CA GLN A 330 -12.71 9.81 1.64
C GLN A 330 -11.81 10.40 0.57
N GLN A 331 -11.49 11.70 0.69
CA GLN A 331 -10.46 12.35 -0.13
C GLN A 331 -9.07 11.97 0.38
N ASN A 332 -8.09 11.99 -0.52
CA ASN A 332 -6.67 11.76 -0.24
C ASN A 332 -5.87 13.01 -0.56
N SER A 333 -4.95 13.38 0.34
CA SER A 333 -4.13 14.60 0.25
C SER A 333 -2.63 14.29 0.15
N LEU A 334 -1.80 15.33 0.13
CA LEU A 334 -0.34 15.20 0.22
C LEU A 334 0.08 14.44 1.49
N ARG A 335 -0.65 14.59 2.61
CA ARG A 335 -0.40 13.82 3.84
C ARG A 335 -0.44 12.31 3.58
N ASP A 336 -1.43 11.85 2.81
CA ASP A 336 -1.58 10.43 2.47
C ASP A 336 -0.45 9.93 1.57
N ALA A 337 0.07 10.78 0.69
CA ALA A 337 1.26 10.45 -0.09
C ALA A 337 2.49 10.18 0.79
N LEU A 338 2.69 10.99 1.84
CA LEU A 338 3.78 10.76 2.81
C LEU A 338 3.51 9.49 3.63
N VAL A 339 2.27 9.25 4.07
CA VAL A 339 1.88 8.01 4.76
C VAL A 339 2.24 6.78 3.93
N ALA A 340 1.91 6.77 2.63
CA ALA A 340 2.25 5.68 1.74
C ALA A 340 3.78 5.49 1.61
N ALA A 341 4.52 6.57 1.40
CA ALA A 341 5.98 6.52 1.25
C ALA A 341 6.68 6.04 2.53
N LEU A 342 6.25 6.48 3.71
CA LEU A 342 6.80 6.04 5.00
C LEU A 342 6.53 4.55 5.22
N ASN A 343 5.33 4.06 4.91
CA ASN A 343 5.03 2.63 4.98
C ASN A 343 5.90 1.82 4.01
N PHE A 344 6.12 2.30 2.77
CA PHE A 344 7.04 1.62 1.86
C PHE A 344 8.46 1.51 2.42
N HIS A 345 9.01 2.58 3.02
CA HIS A 345 10.33 2.50 3.64
C HIS A 345 10.37 1.42 4.73
N ILE A 346 9.33 1.37 5.58
CA ILE A 346 9.22 0.34 6.63
C ILE A 346 9.13 -1.07 6.01
N PHE A 347 8.30 -1.28 4.99
CA PHE A 347 8.18 -2.58 4.34
C PHE A 347 9.48 -3.01 3.64
N HIS A 348 10.25 -2.06 3.08
CA HIS A 348 11.55 -2.34 2.49
C HIS A 348 12.57 -2.78 3.54
N ASP A 349 12.57 -2.16 4.72
CA ASP A 349 13.45 -2.55 5.82
C ASP A 349 13.13 -3.97 6.34
N HIS A 350 11.88 -4.40 6.20
CA HIS A 350 11.40 -5.73 6.56
C HIS A 350 11.19 -6.69 5.37
N ALA A 351 11.80 -6.41 4.20
CA ALA A 351 11.56 -7.15 2.95
C ALA A 351 11.80 -8.67 3.04
N GLU A 352 12.63 -9.13 3.98
CA GLU A 352 12.86 -10.57 4.21
C GLU A 352 11.60 -11.30 4.71
N ARG A 353 10.77 -10.64 5.53
CA ARG A 353 9.65 -11.27 6.24
C ARG A 353 8.28 -10.68 5.86
N VAL A 354 8.25 -9.54 5.15
CA VAL A 354 7.04 -8.89 4.65
C VAL A 354 7.03 -8.98 3.12
N PRO A 355 6.65 -10.15 2.56
CA PRO A 355 6.72 -10.36 1.11
C PRO A 355 5.53 -9.79 0.34
N MET A 356 4.46 -9.36 1.02
CA MET A 356 3.24 -8.86 0.40
C MET A 356 2.52 -7.87 1.30
N THR A 357 2.03 -6.81 0.70
CA THR A 357 1.07 -5.87 1.30
C THR A 357 0.00 -5.50 0.29
N THR A 358 -1.20 -5.11 0.74
CA THR A 358 -2.23 -4.54 -0.15
C THR A 358 -2.84 -3.30 0.50
N ILE A 359 -2.70 -2.16 -0.20
CA ILE A 359 -3.27 -0.91 0.32
C ILE A 359 -4.80 -0.91 0.22
N ALA A 360 -5.46 -0.39 1.20
CA ALA A 360 -6.91 -0.23 1.25
C ALA A 360 -7.32 1.21 0.86
N GLN A 361 -7.89 1.44 -0.38
CA GLN A 361 -8.10 0.42 -1.40
C GLN A 361 -7.72 0.98 -2.78
N MET A 362 -8.03 0.22 -3.83
CA MET A 362 -7.66 0.58 -5.20
C MET A 362 -8.40 1.82 -5.71
N VAL A 363 -9.74 1.89 -5.53
CA VAL A 363 -10.61 2.96 -6.03
C VAL A 363 -11.65 3.36 -4.97
N ASN A 364 -11.88 4.64 -4.80
CA ASN A 364 -12.95 5.28 -4.02
C ASN A 364 -13.02 5.00 -2.52
N VAL A 365 -12.36 3.97 -2.02
CA VAL A 365 -12.48 3.53 -0.63
C VAL A 365 -11.20 3.82 0.12
N LEU A 366 -11.30 4.47 1.28
CA LEU A 366 -10.20 4.81 2.18
C LEU A 366 -9.03 5.51 1.46
N GLN A 367 -7.79 5.01 1.60
CA GLN A 367 -6.63 5.59 0.94
C GLN A 367 -6.52 5.11 -0.52
N ALA A 368 -7.45 5.56 -1.35
CA ALA A 368 -7.56 5.12 -2.73
C ALA A 368 -6.51 5.76 -3.66
N MET A 369 -6.08 4.97 -4.66
CA MET A 369 -5.25 5.48 -5.76
C MET A 369 -6.02 6.45 -6.64
N ILE A 370 -7.29 6.15 -6.88
CA ILE A 370 -8.14 6.78 -7.88
C ILE A 370 -9.49 7.06 -7.25
N LEU A 371 -10.02 8.26 -7.51
CA LEU A 371 -11.41 8.58 -7.19
C LEU A 371 -12.20 8.71 -8.48
N THR A 372 -13.46 8.27 -8.47
CA THR A 372 -14.37 8.35 -9.61
C THR A 372 -15.72 8.90 -9.18
N ASP A 373 -16.33 9.68 -10.06
CA ASP A 373 -17.73 10.09 -9.97
C ASP A 373 -18.33 10.07 -11.38
N LYS A 374 -19.27 9.15 -11.62
CA LYS A 374 -19.85 8.92 -12.96
C LYS A 374 -18.76 8.71 -14.02
N GLU A 375 -18.70 9.56 -15.05
CA GLU A 375 -17.67 9.51 -16.10
C GLU A 375 -16.32 10.13 -15.70
N LYS A 376 -16.26 10.88 -14.58
CA LYS A 376 -15.03 11.55 -14.14
C LYS A 376 -14.10 10.60 -13.39
N MET A 377 -12.80 10.84 -13.51
CA MET A 377 -11.73 10.16 -12.77
C MET A 377 -10.70 11.19 -12.33
N VAL A 378 -10.15 11.00 -11.12
CA VAL A 378 -9.02 11.80 -10.64
C VAL A 378 -8.00 10.92 -9.94
N LEU A 379 -6.71 11.19 -10.19
CA LEU A 379 -5.58 10.53 -9.54
C LEU A 379 -5.26 11.23 -8.22
N THR A 380 -5.13 10.48 -7.15
CA THR A 380 -4.81 11.02 -5.82
C THR A 380 -3.30 11.21 -5.63
N PRO A 381 -2.84 11.97 -4.63
CA PRO A 381 -1.42 12.02 -4.28
C PRO A 381 -0.83 10.65 -3.92
N THR A 382 -1.63 9.73 -3.36
CA THR A 382 -1.22 8.34 -3.10
C THR A 382 -0.89 7.60 -4.40
N TYR A 383 -1.67 7.77 -5.47
CA TYR A 383 -1.36 7.23 -6.80
C TYR A 383 0.04 7.62 -7.26
N TYR A 384 0.37 8.90 -7.14
CA TYR A 384 1.68 9.39 -7.58
C TYR A 384 2.83 8.85 -6.75
N THR A 385 2.62 8.61 -5.46
CA THR A 385 3.62 7.90 -4.63
C THR A 385 3.86 6.50 -5.19
N PHE A 386 2.82 5.70 -5.43
CA PHE A 386 2.97 4.36 -6.03
C PHE A 386 3.68 4.43 -7.39
N GLN A 387 3.31 5.39 -8.26
CA GLN A 387 3.96 5.58 -9.57
C GLN A 387 5.47 5.87 -9.44
N MET A 388 5.85 6.71 -8.50
CA MET A 388 7.27 7.04 -8.27
C MET A 388 8.06 5.84 -7.74
N TYR A 389 7.43 4.92 -6.98
CA TYR A 389 8.06 3.74 -6.40
C TYR A 389 8.10 2.51 -7.32
N VAL A 390 7.57 2.58 -8.55
CA VAL A 390 7.64 1.46 -9.52
C VAL A 390 9.05 0.85 -9.66
N PRO A 391 10.16 1.62 -9.66
CA PRO A 391 11.50 1.05 -9.75
C PRO A 391 11.92 0.14 -8.60
N PHE A 392 11.23 0.21 -7.46
CA PHE A 392 11.52 -0.64 -6.29
C PHE A 392 10.88 -2.03 -6.39
N GLN A 393 9.99 -2.27 -7.35
CA GLN A 393 9.34 -3.58 -7.55
C GLN A 393 10.37 -4.63 -7.97
N ASP A 394 10.56 -5.66 -7.12
CA ASP A 394 11.57 -6.71 -7.25
C ASP A 394 13.03 -6.18 -7.30
N ALA A 395 13.26 -4.96 -6.79
CA ALA A 395 14.61 -4.44 -6.57
C ALA A 395 15.24 -5.08 -5.32
N ARG A 396 16.55 -5.03 -5.20
CA ARG A 396 17.25 -5.47 -4.01
C ARG A 396 17.45 -4.28 -3.07
N SER A 397 17.00 -4.41 -1.83
CA SER A 397 17.23 -3.38 -0.82
C SER A 397 18.73 -3.13 -0.63
N LEU A 398 19.13 -1.89 -0.34
CA LEU A 398 20.50 -1.53 -0.06
C LEU A 398 20.62 -1.04 1.38
N PRO A 399 21.66 -1.45 2.12
CA PRO A 399 21.94 -0.91 3.44
C PRO A 399 22.09 0.61 3.37
N LEU A 400 21.33 1.32 4.20
CA LEU A 400 21.30 2.77 4.26
C LEU A 400 21.40 3.23 5.72
N ALA A 401 22.20 4.25 5.97
CA ALA A 401 22.31 4.91 7.28
C ALA A 401 22.10 6.40 7.13
N ILE A 402 21.27 6.98 7.99
CA ILE A 402 21.05 8.42 8.11
C ILE A 402 21.79 8.90 9.35
N LYS A 403 22.67 9.91 9.17
CA LYS A 403 23.36 10.62 10.26
C LYS A 403 22.90 12.07 10.29
N ASP A 404 22.95 12.66 11.48
CA ASP A 404 22.57 14.05 11.72
C ASP A 404 21.16 14.39 11.22
N ASN A 405 20.24 13.39 11.36
CA ASN A 405 18.85 13.56 10.92
C ASN A 405 18.17 14.69 11.69
N THR A 406 17.41 15.51 10.98
CA THR A 406 16.55 16.53 11.59
C THR A 406 15.37 15.84 12.29
N SER A 407 14.72 16.59 13.18
CA SER A 407 13.46 16.18 13.80
C SER A 407 12.44 17.28 13.62
N TYR A 408 11.20 16.90 13.37
CA TYR A 408 10.08 17.83 13.41
C TYR A 408 9.28 17.61 14.69
N THR A 409 9.07 18.68 15.46
CA THR A 409 8.39 18.63 16.76
C THR A 409 7.23 19.62 16.79
N LEU A 410 6.05 19.14 17.18
CA LEU A 410 4.88 19.97 17.47
C LEU A 410 4.24 19.52 18.78
N GLY A 411 4.19 20.39 19.77
CA GLY A 411 3.74 20.04 21.12
C GLY A 411 4.59 18.91 21.73
N ALA A 412 3.95 17.82 22.11
CA ALA A 412 4.62 16.64 22.69
C ALA A 412 5.04 15.59 21.64
N THR A 413 4.72 15.79 20.38
CA THR A 413 4.99 14.81 19.31
C THR A 413 6.25 15.20 18.54
N THR A 414 7.20 14.28 18.47
CA THR A 414 8.44 14.43 17.68
C THR A 414 8.55 13.26 16.69
N ILE A 415 8.85 13.57 15.45
CA ILE A 415 9.08 12.57 14.37
C ILE A 415 10.43 12.86 13.67
N PRO A 416 11.08 11.84 13.07
CA PRO A 416 12.25 12.06 12.22
C PRO A 416 11.91 13.01 11.06
N GLY A 417 12.76 13.99 10.80
CA GLY A 417 12.56 14.95 9.71
C GLY A 417 12.74 14.30 8.33
N VAL A 418 13.69 13.36 8.21
CA VAL A 418 13.94 12.63 6.96
C VAL A 418 13.78 11.14 7.18
N SER A 419 13.03 10.49 6.26
CA SER A 419 13.03 9.05 6.08
C SER A 419 13.57 8.72 4.69
N ALA A 420 14.28 7.60 4.55
CA ALA A 420 14.91 7.20 3.29
C ALA A 420 14.90 5.69 3.09
N SER A 421 14.85 5.26 1.83
CA SER A 421 15.05 3.88 1.42
C SER A 421 15.85 3.86 0.11
N ALA A 422 16.74 2.88 -0.05
CA ALA A 422 17.54 2.71 -1.26
C ALA A 422 17.47 1.28 -1.78
N ALA A 423 17.48 1.12 -3.10
CA ALA A 423 17.48 -0.19 -3.74
C ALA A 423 18.26 -0.21 -5.05
N LEU A 424 18.83 -1.36 -5.36
CA LEU A 424 19.37 -1.70 -6.67
C LEU A 424 18.26 -2.31 -7.53
N ALA A 425 17.78 -1.55 -8.50
CA ALA A 425 16.67 -1.94 -9.35
C ALA A 425 17.12 -2.91 -10.49
N LYS A 426 16.13 -3.50 -11.17
CA LYS A 426 16.36 -4.44 -12.29
C LYS A 426 17.06 -3.81 -13.48
N ASP A 427 16.95 -2.50 -13.65
CA ASP A 427 17.66 -1.74 -14.70
C ASP A 427 19.13 -1.47 -14.37
N GLY A 428 19.61 -1.97 -13.23
CA GLY A 428 20.98 -1.82 -12.75
C GLY A 428 21.28 -0.50 -12.05
N LYS A 429 20.30 0.38 -11.92
CA LYS A 429 20.46 1.68 -11.24
C LYS A 429 20.16 1.59 -9.76
N VAL A 430 20.85 2.41 -8.98
CA VAL A 430 20.51 2.65 -7.58
C VAL A 430 19.43 3.73 -7.53
N TYR A 431 18.30 3.39 -6.92
CA TYR A 431 17.24 4.34 -6.62
C TYR A 431 17.27 4.71 -5.13
N LEU A 432 17.07 6.00 -4.87
CA LEU A 432 16.94 6.57 -3.53
C LEU A 432 15.57 7.24 -3.41
N ALA A 433 14.78 6.79 -2.44
CA ALA A 433 13.54 7.43 -2.04
C ALA A 433 13.76 8.22 -0.76
N LEU A 434 13.20 9.43 -0.69
CA LEU A 434 13.33 10.38 0.41
C LEU A 434 11.96 10.92 0.77
N VAL A 435 11.68 11.03 2.06
CA VAL A 435 10.51 11.73 2.62
C VAL A 435 10.99 12.78 3.58
N ASN A 436 10.56 14.03 3.37
CA ASN A 436 10.71 15.11 4.34
C ASN A 436 9.37 15.31 5.05
N THR A 437 9.31 15.04 6.33
CA THR A 437 8.10 15.10 7.16
C THR A 437 7.81 16.50 7.70
N ASP A 438 8.82 17.40 7.70
CA ASP A 438 8.65 18.76 8.16
C ASP A 438 7.77 19.55 7.17
N PRO A 439 6.65 20.12 7.60
CA PRO A 439 5.73 20.83 6.70
C PRO A 439 6.24 22.22 6.30
N HIS A 440 7.30 22.75 6.92
CA HIS A 440 7.78 24.11 6.76
C HIS A 440 9.19 24.22 6.19
N GLN A 441 10.09 23.30 6.55
CA GLN A 441 11.51 23.41 6.25
C GLN A 441 11.94 22.41 5.19
N ALA A 442 12.61 22.92 4.15
CA ALA A 442 13.38 22.07 3.25
C ALA A 442 14.67 21.60 3.94
N VAL A 443 15.16 20.44 3.56
CA VAL A 443 16.38 19.85 4.11
C VAL A 443 17.39 19.55 3.01
N ASP A 444 18.65 19.89 3.24
CA ASP A 444 19.75 19.52 2.35
C ASP A 444 20.34 18.19 2.82
N VAL A 445 20.33 17.19 1.95
CA VAL A 445 20.79 15.83 2.22
C VAL A 445 22.05 15.54 1.42
N ALA A 446 23.16 15.31 2.13
CA ALA A 446 24.38 14.83 1.52
C ALA A 446 24.29 13.32 1.29
N VAL A 447 24.51 12.86 0.05
CA VAL A 447 24.42 11.43 -0.32
C VAL A 447 25.80 10.88 -0.65
N ASN A 448 26.20 9.84 0.08
CA ASN A 448 27.43 9.08 -0.15
C ASN A 448 27.07 7.65 -0.53
N VAL A 449 27.66 7.15 -1.60
CA VAL A 449 27.42 5.78 -2.08
C VAL A 449 28.74 5.04 -2.15
N ALA A 450 28.85 3.98 -1.34
CA ALA A 450 29.97 3.06 -1.43
C ALA A 450 29.72 2.03 -2.55
N GLY A 451 30.77 1.67 -3.27
CA GLY A 451 30.71 0.66 -4.32
C GLY A 451 30.42 1.20 -5.73
N THR A 452 30.06 2.49 -5.86
CA THR A 452 29.88 3.14 -7.17
C THR A 452 30.28 4.62 -7.15
N LYS A 453 30.57 5.19 -8.31
CA LYS A 453 30.94 6.61 -8.46
C LYS A 453 29.77 7.39 -9.03
N VAL A 454 29.04 8.08 -8.16
CA VAL A 454 27.88 8.88 -8.51
C VAL A 454 28.31 10.25 -9.08
N LYS A 455 27.70 10.68 -10.19
CA LYS A 455 27.86 11.98 -10.84
C LYS A 455 26.65 12.91 -10.64
N GLY A 456 25.50 12.35 -10.32
CA GLY A 456 24.26 13.10 -10.13
C GLY A 456 23.10 12.24 -9.68
N ALA A 457 21.94 12.87 -9.63
CA ALA A 457 20.67 12.20 -9.38
C ALA A 457 19.58 12.85 -10.24
N ALA A 458 18.67 12.05 -10.79
CA ALA A 458 17.53 12.53 -11.54
C ALA A 458 16.28 11.72 -11.20
N GLY A 459 15.12 12.37 -11.13
CA GLY A 459 13.87 11.71 -10.78
C GLY A 459 12.71 12.68 -10.63
N LYS A 460 11.87 12.42 -9.64
CA LYS A 460 10.64 13.17 -9.40
C LYS A 460 10.49 13.55 -7.93
N VAL A 461 9.81 14.67 -7.67
CA VAL A 461 9.42 15.14 -6.35
C VAL A 461 7.94 15.49 -6.36
N LEU A 462 7.22 15.05 -5.32
CA LEU A 462 5.84 15.39 -5.02
C LEU A 462 5.81 16.24 -3.75
N THR A 463 5.36 17.48 -3.86
CA THR A 463 5.22 18.44 -2.77
C THR A 463 4.21 19.52 -3.15
N SER A 464 3.73 20.28 -2.18
CA SER A 464 2.85 21.43 -2.38
C SER A 464 3.08 22.50 -1.30
N ALA A 465 2.52 23.70 -1.49
CA ALA A 465 2.48 24.72 -0.45
C ALA A 465 1.60 24.30 0.73
N GLU A 466 0.45 23.65 0.44
CA GLU A 466 -0.52 23.25 1.44
C GLU A 466 -0.35 21.77 1.86
N MET A 467 -0.55 21.50 3.15
CA MET A 467 -0.45 20.15 3.72
C MET A 467 -1.56 19.20 3.23
N ASP A 468 -2.75 19.75 2.98
CA ASP A 468 -3.93 19.03 2.51
C ASP A 468 -4.15 19.18 1.00
N ALA A 469 -3.12 19.59 0.26
CA ALA A 469 -3.19 19.68 -1.21
C ALA A 469 -3.65 18.36 -1.80
N HIS A 470 -4.67 18.43 -2.66
CA HIS A 470 -5.32 17.28 -3.27
C HIS A 470 -5.86 17.61 -4.65
N ASN A 471 -6.11 16.60 -5.44
CA ASN A 471 -6.75 16.73 -6.73
C ASN A 471 -8.27 16.53 -6.60
N THR A 472 -9.05 17.28 -7.36
CA THR A 472 -10.51 17.16 -7.44
C THR A 472 -10.95 16.89 -8.87
N PHE A 473 -12.22 16.51 -9.07
CA PHE A 473 -12.77 16.30 -10.42
C PHE A 473 -12.78 17.59 -11.25
N GLU A 474 -12.84 18.76 -10.61
CA GLU A 474 -12.80 20.08 -11.26
C GLU A 474 -11.37 20.53 -11.51
N ASN A 475 -10.43 20.16 -10.63
CA ASN A 475 -9.02 20.51 -10.68
C ASN A 475 -8.15 19.28 -10.52
N PRO A 476 -8.01 18.41 -11.55
CA PRO A 476 -7.38 17.10 -11.42
C PRO A 476 -5.84 17.13 -11.40
N GLN A 477 -5.22 18.31 -11.48
CA GLN A 477 -3.76 18.48 -11.54
C GLN A 477 -3.23 19.54 -10.57
N VAL A 478 -3.90 19.76 -9.45
CA VAL A 478 -3.43 20.67 -8.38
C VAL A 478 -2.08 20.21 -7.83
N ILE A 479 -1.95 18.91 -7.65
CA ILE A 479 -0.71 18.29 -7.18
C ILE A 479 -0.33 17.10 -8.07
N LYS A 480 0.90 17.12 -8.57
CA LYS A 480 1.50 16.06 -9.38
C LYS A 480 3.02 16.08 -9.23
N PRO A 481 3.71 14.97 -9.49
CA PRO A 481 5.16 14.91 -9.43
C PRO A 481 5.82 15.87 -10.43
N ALA A 482 6.80 16.65 -9.95
CA ALA A 482 7.64 17.50 -10.78
C ALA A 482 9.01 16.83 -11.03
N PRO A 483 9.67 17.09 -12.17
CA PRO A 483 11.02 16.62 -12.42
C PRO A 483 12.01 17.23 -11.40
N PHE A 484 13.00 16.41 -11.02
CA PHE A 484 14.11 16.84 -10.17
C PHE A 484 15.44 16.34 -10.74
N SER A 485 16.50 17.16 -10.62
CA SER A 485 17.85 16.74 -10.90
C SER A 485 18.86 17.46 -10.01
N ALA A 486 19.95 16.76 -9.67
CA ALA A 486 21.09 17.30 -8.95
C ALA A 486 22.39 16.76 -9.56
N ARG A 487 23.47 17.54 -9.47
CA ARG A 487 24.81 17.16 -9.93
C ARG A 487 25.79 17.17 -8.77
N VAL A 488 26.80 16.31 -8.86
CA VAL A 488 27.93 16.34 -7.92
C VAL A 488 28.68 17.67 -8.07
N ALA A 489 28.87 18.36 -6.98
CA ALA A 489 29.66 19.57 -6.88
C ALA A 489 30.70 19.42 -5.74
N GLY A 490 31.96 19.78 -6.00
CA GLY A 490 33.05 19.61 -5.01
C GLY A 490 33.21 18.18 -4.49
N GLY A 491 32.92 17.16 -5.33
CA GLY A 491 33.00 15.74 -4.96
C GLY A 491 31.84 15.22 -4.08
N LYS A 492 30.80 16.01 -3.86
CA LYS A 492 29.63 15.64 -3.03
C LYS A 492 28.33 15.76 -3.81
N LEU A 493 27.44 14.79 -3.68
CA LEU A 493 26.06 14.89 -4.12
C LEU A 493 25.22 15.45 -2.97
N SER A 494 24.60 16.63 -3.18
CA SER A 494 23.64 17.22 -2.26
C SER A 494 22.28 17.29 -2.93
N ILE A 495 21.25 16.79 -2.25
CA ILE A 495 19.87 16.77 -2.70
C ILE A 495 19.06 17.66 -1.76
N LYS A 496 18.48 18.73 -2.28
CA LYS A 496 17.55 19.56 -1.53
C LYS A 496 16.16 18.95 -1.60
N VAL A 497 15.68 18.42 -0.47
CA VAL A 497 14.34 17.84 -0.32
C VAL A 497 13.40 18.93 0.19
N PRO A 498 12.39 19.35 -0.58
CA PRO A 498 11.43 20.37 -0.14
C PRO A 498 10.72 19.96 1.15
N ALA A 499 10.10 20.92 1.83
CA ALA A 499 9.17 20.63 2.94
C ALA A 499 8.03 19.72 2.47
N LYS A 500 7.50 18.86 3.35
CA LYS A 500 6.37 17.96 3.07
C LYS A 500 6.45 17.27 1.71
N ALA A 501 7.58 16.63 1.44
CA ALA A 501 7.87 16.06 0.13
C ALA A 501 8.05 14.53 0.16
N VAL A 502 7.62 13.89 -0.92
CA VAL A 502 8.05 12.56 -1.33
C VAL A 502 8.92 12.71 -2.58
N MET A 503 10.11 12.12 -2.57
CA MET A 503 11.04 12.19 -3.68
C MET A 503 11.58 10.81 -4.02
N VAL A 504 11.68 10.49 -5.30
CA VAL A 504 12.37 9.28 -5.78
C VAL A 504 13.30 9.69 -6.91
N VAL A 505 14.58 9.34 -6.78
CA VAL A 505 15.62 9.63 -7.75
C VAL A 505 16.43 8.40 -8.10
N ALA A 506 16.82 8.26 -9.35
CA ALA A 506 17.88 7.37 -9.78
C ALA A 506 19.23 8.09 -9.59
N LEU A 507 20.21 7.40 -9.02
CA LEU A 507 21.58 7.89 -8.95
C LEU A 507 22.28 7.65 -10.30
N GLU A 508 22.93 8.67 -10.84
CA GLU A 508 23.62 8.64 -12.13
C GLU A 508 25.10 8.34 -11.90
N GLU A 509 25.65 7.35 -12.60
CA GLU A 509 27.07 6.95 -12.59
C GLU A 509 27.92 7.66 -13.62
#